data_adfdb57a3f22768cfc9d79aa5833b632
#
_entry.id   adfdb57a3f22768cfc9d79aa5833b632
#
_cell.length_a   1.000
_cell.length_b   1.000
_cell.length_c   1.000
_cell.angle_alpha   90.00
_cell.angle_beta   90.00
_cell.angle_gamma   90.00
#
_symmetry.space_group_name_H-M   'P 1'
#
loop_
_entity.id
_entity.type
_entity.pdbx_description
1 polymer ?
#
loop_
_entity_poly.entity_id
_entity_poly.type
_entity_poly.pdbx_seq_one_letter_code
_entity_poly.pdbx_strand_id
1 'polypeptide(L)'
;YALSGWFAAYSWNIMWLDIFAIAPLVMAGILRLIRQRKIGLYLGSLTFCILSNYYLAIMICLFSVFYFTLEWIQVKQGRKTRIKTFLFFVISSLFAGGFSAILLIPEFYGLMQSASAEIEIPTILSQYYAFLEFVPRHFFNLELSMTGDFPNLYAGTWIFLLLPIYFCNSHIPIKRRFLNGIFLVFLLLGFQWNILDFIWHGFHFPNSLPCRQSFLYIAFLLLLCVEGLLRMSQTSIKQIVKIYVGLFFLLMGIDWIQKIVPQEAFQFQEIWETMLCITIMFGCLLAWKRYPDYKKILQILFVVCVSLELMTNLVLTSLNTWDRKDYTKADQAYETLLDQRENPYARTEKRMEDYRTKNDGAWYDYDSVSTFSSASN
;
A
#
# COMPACT_ATOMS: atom_id res chain seq x y z
N TYR A 1 -7.33 4.21 -4.60
CA TYR A 1 -6.67 3.04 -4.05
C TYR A 1 -6.08 2.16 -5.15
N ALA A 2 -6.87 1.68 -6.10
CA ALA A 2 -6.43 0.81 -7.19
C ALA A 2 -5.39 1.42 -8.17
N LEU A 3 -5.16 2.72 -8.15
CA LEU A 3 -4.14 3.42 -8.94
C LEU A 3 -3.09 4.09 -8.03
N SER A 4 -2.88 3.54 -6.84
CA SER A 4 -1.87 4.04 -5.88
C SER A 4 -0.46 3.64 -6.27
N GLY A 5 0.54 4.29 -5.66
CA GLY A 5 1.96 3.95 -5.81
C GLY A 5 2.27 2.49 -5.43
N TRP A 6 1.55 1.92 -4.46
CA TRP A 6 1.66 0.50 -4.16
C TRP A 6 1.27 -0.38 -5.35
N PHE A 7 0.14 -0.07 -5.98
CA PHE A 7 -0.30 -0.81 -7.16
C PHE A 7 0.67 -0.61 -8.33
N ALA A 8 1.13 0.62 -8.55
CA ALA A 8 2.12 0.92 -9.58
C ALA A 8 3.41 0.09 -9.40
N ALA A 9 3.90 -0.02 -8.15
CA ALA A 9 5.12 -0.76 -7.83
C ALA A 9 4.95 -2.27 -7.89
N TYR A 10 3.78 -2.81 -7.47
CA TYR A 10 3.63 -4.24 -7.16
C TYR A 10 2.58 -4.97 -7.99
N SER A 11 1.93 -4.33 -8.98
CA SER A 11 0.87 -4.95 -9.79
C SER A 11 1.32 -6.15 -10.62
N TRP A 12 2.60 -6.25 -10.92
CA TRP A 12 3.19 -7.41 -11.60
C TRP A 12 3.23 -8.66 -10.70
N ASN A 13 3.16 -8.52 -9.38
CA ASN A 13 2.97 -9.62 -8.43
C ASN A 13 1.48 -9.99 -8.35
N ILE A 14 0.97 -10.66 -9.35
CA ILE A 14 -0.45 -11.00 -9.49
C ILE A 14 -1.00 -11.68 -8.24
N MET A 15 -0.21 -12.53 -7.58
CA MET A 15 -0.56 -13.24 -6.35
C MET A 15 -0.83 -12.34 -5.13
N TRP A 16 -0.49 -11.04 -5.20
CA TRP A 16 -0.73 -10.07 -4.12
C TRP A 16 -2.01 -9.26 -4.34
N LEU A 17 -2.52 -9.23 -5.57
CA LEU A 17 -3.63 -8.35 -5.95
C LEU A 17 -4.94 -8.75 -5.28
N ASP A 18 -5.17 -10.02 -5.01
CA ASP A 18 -6.36 -10.50 -4.30
C ASP A 18 -6.43 -9.88 -2.89
N ILE A 19 -5.32 -9.93 -2.15
CA ILE A 19 -5.22 -9.34 -0.82
C ILE A 19 -5.41 -7.83 -0.87
N PHE A 20 -4.75 -7.16 -1.82
CA PHE A 20 -4.90 -5.74 -2.04
C PHE A 20 -6.37 -5.36 -2.29
N ALA A 21 -7.05 -6.07 -3.17
CA ALA A 21 -8.45 -5.81 -3.50
C ALA A 21 -9.41 -6.05 -2.31
N ILE A 22 -9.14 -7.06 -1.47
CA ILE A 22 -10.01 -7.46 -0.36
C ILE A 22 -9.75 -6.68 0.94
N ALA A 23 -8.57 -6.09 1.12
CA ALA A 23 -8.23 -5.34 2.34
C ALA A 23 -9.27 -4.28 2.75
N PRO A 24 -9.85 -3.45 1.86
CA PRO A 24 -10.94 -2.53 2.21
C PRO A 24 -12.19 -3.25 2.73
N LEU A 25 -12.48 -4.47 2.26
CA LEU A 25 -13.62 -5.26 2.75
C LEU A 25 -13.37 -5.79 4.16
N VAL A 26 -12.14 -6.16 4.51
CA VAL A 26 -11.76 -6.49 5.89
C VAL A 26 -12.00 -5.29 6.81
N MET A 27 -11.56 -4.09 6.41
CA MET A 27 -11.82 -2.84 7.16
C MET A 27 -13.33 -2.58 7.33
N ALA A 28 -14.10 -2.70 6.26
CA ALA A 28 -15.55 -2.55 6.29
C ALA A 28 -16.21 -3.61 7.18
N GLY A 29 -15.70 -4.84 7.15
CA GLY A 29 -16.13 -5.96 7.99
C GLY A 29 -15.94 -5.67 9.47
N ILE A 30 -14.79 -5.13 9.88
CA ILE A 30 -14.48 -4.70 11.24
C ILE A 30 -15.48 -3.61 11.69
N LEU A 31 -15.73 -2.60 10.84
CA LEU A 31 -16.69 -1.55 11.17
C LEU A 31 -18.12 -2.09 11.35
N ARG A 32 -18.55 -3.02 10.48
CA ARG A 32 -19.86 -3.69 10.61
C ARG A 32 -19.95 -4.54 11.87
N LEU A 33 -18.88 -5.26 12.21
CA LEU A 33 -18.78 -6.04 13.45
C LEU A 33 -18.94 -5.13 14.68
N ILE A 34 -18.22 -4.01 14.73
CA ILE A 34 -18.27 -3.07 15.86
C ILE A 34 -19.63 -2.38 15.98
N ARG A 35 -20.18 -1.89 14.87
CA ARG A 35 -21.39 -1.06 14.86
C ARG A 35 -22.68 -1.88 14.86
N GLN A 36 -22.69 -3.01 14.17
CA GLN A 36 -23.88 -3.83 13.91
C GLN A 36 -23.79 -5.24 14.49
N ARG A 37 -22.62 -5.66 14.99
CA ARG A 37 -22.35 -7.03 15.48
C ARG A 37 -22.55 -8.12 14.42
N LYS A 38 -22.37 -7.76 13.13
CA LYS A 38 -22.44 -8.69 12.00
C LYS A 38 -21.03 -9.12 11.62
N ILE A 39 -20.74 -10.40 11.85
CA ILE A 39 -19.39 -10.98 11.69
C ILE A 39 -19.09 -11.43 10.25
N GLY A 40 -20.10 -11.75 9.44
CA GLY A 40 -19.95 -12.47 8.17
C GLY A 40 -18.99 -11.82 7.18
N LEU A 41 -19.05 -10.47 7.02
CA LEU A 41 -18.13 -9.78 6.09
C LEU A 41 -16.68 -9.86 6.57
N TYR A 42 -16.44 -9.63 7.87
CA TYR A 42 -15.10 -9.70 8.45
C TYR A 42 -14.55 -11.14 8.35
N LEU A 43 -15.31 -12.12 8.81
CA LEU A 43 -14.94 -13.53 8.77
C LEU A 43 -14.62 -13.98 7.34
N GLY A 44 -15.54 -13.73 6.39
CA GLY A 44 -15.37 -14.19 5.02
C GLY A 44 -14.20 -13.50 4.30
N SER A 45 -14.06 -12.18 4.43
CA SER A 45 -12.95 -11.45 3.80
C SER A 45 -11.59 -11.81 4.40
N LEU A 46 -11.50 -11.99 5.73
CA LEU A 46 -10.25 -12.39 6.38
C LEU A 46 -9.87 -13.84 6.00
N THR A 47 -10.83 -14.76 5.99
CA THR A 47 -10.60 -16.14 5.54
C THR A 47 -10.08 -16.16 4.10
N PHE A 48 -10.72 -15.40 3.21
CA PHE A 48 -10.27 -15.29 1.82
C PHE A 48 -8.84 -14.75 1.72
N CYS A 49 -8.49 -13.70 2.47
CA CYS A 49 -7.13 -13.19 2.51
C CYS A 49 -6.12 -14.26 2.90
N ILE A 50 -6.39 -15.02 3.96
CA ILE A 50 -5.46 -16.05 4.44
C ILE A 50 -5.31 -17.18 3.41
N LEU A 51 -6.40 -17.57 2.75
CA LEU A 51 -6.38 -18.62 1.72
C LEU A 51 -5.68 -18.17 0.41
N SER A 52 -5.80 -16.88 0.04
CA SER A 52 -5.19 -16.36 -1.19
C SER A 52 -3.68 -16.18 -1.07
N ASN A 53 -3.20 -15.63 0.04
CA ASN A 53 -1.77 -15.41 0.28
C ASN A 53 -1.48 -15.26 1.76
N TYR A 54 -0.96 -16.30 2.40
CA TYR A 54 -0.68 -16.32 3.83
C TYR A 54 0.29 -15.22 4.26
N TYR A 55 1.28 -14.90 3.45
CA TYR A 55 2.32 -13.93 3.78
C TYR A 55 1.77 -12.50 3.93
N LEU A 56 1.05 -11.99 2.92
CA LEU A 56 0.40 -10.67 3.04
C LEU A 56 -0.76 -10.69 4.05
N ALA A 57 -1.40 -11.84 4.25
CA ALA A 57 -2.47 -11.98 5.24
C ALA A 57 -1.96 -11.74 6.67
N ILE A 58 -0.69 -12.03 7.00
CA ILE A 58 -0.09 -11.67 8.30
C ILE A 58 -0.20 -10.16 8.53
N MET A 59 0.13 -9.35 7.51
CA MET A 59 0.02 -7.89 7.57
C MET A 59 -1.43 -7.44 7.80
N ILE A 60 -2.40 -8.08 7.11
CA ILE A 60 -3.84 -7.82 7.34
C ILE A 60 -4.28 -8.23 8.74
N CYS A 61 -3.81 -9.35 9.26
CA CYS A 61 -4.13 -9.79 10.62
C CYS A 61 -3.61 -8.79 11.66
N LEU A 62 -2.36 -8.36 11.56
CA LEU A 62 -1.78 -7.33 12.41
C LEU A 62 -2.55 -6.02 12.32
N PHE A 63 -2.79 -5.54 11.09
CA PHE A 63 -3.58 -4.34 10.87
C PHE A 63 -4.99 -4.46 11.46
N SER A 64 -5.64 -5.61 11.32
CA SER A 64 -6.99 -5.84 11.84
C SER A 64 -7.06 -5.71 13.35
N VAL A 65 -6.05 -6.18 14.09
CA VAL A 65 -5.97 -6.02 15.55
C VAL A 65 -5.87 -4.54 15.92
N PHE A 66 -4.98 -3.78 15.28
CA PHE A 66 -4.79 -2.36 15.56
C PHE A 66 -5.99 -1.53 15.13
N TYR A 67 -6.53 -1.78 13.93
CA TYR A 67 -7.68 -1.04 13.41
C TYR A 67 -8.96 -1.35 14.19
N PHE A 68 -9.19 -2.62 14.57
CA PHE A 68 -10.28 -2.97 15.46
C PHE A 68 -10.16 -2.24 16.79
N THR A 69 -8.98 -2.25 17.41
CA THR A 69 -8.73 -1.59 18.69
C THR A 69 -8.99 -0.08 18.60
N LEU A 70 -8.50 0.56 17.54
CA LEU A 70 -8.72 1.97 17.25
C LEU A 70 -10.22 2.32 17.18
N GLU A 71 -10.98 1.61 16.36
CA GLU A 71 -12.41 1.88 16.16
C GLU A 71 -13.23 1.48 17.40
N TRP A 72 -12.88 0.39 18.06
CA TRP A 72 -13.54 -0.10 19.28
C TRP A 72 -13.42 0.88 20.46
N ILE A 73 -12.29 1.57 20.61
CA ILE A 73 -12.08 2.61 21.63
C ILE A 73 -12.91 3.87 21.31
N GLN A 74 -13.14 4.14 20.04
CA GLN A 74 -13.85 5.34 19.58
C GLN A 74 -15.38 5.24 19.70
N VAL A 75 -15.92 4.02 19.65
CA VAL A 75 -17.37 3.81 19.73
C VAL A 75 -17.85 3.80 21.17
N LYS A 76 -18.85 4.65 21.47
CA LYS A 76 -19.51 4.66 22.77
C LYS A 76 -20.45 3.46 22.91
N GLN A 77 -20.07 2.49 23.74
CA GLN A 77 -20.84 1.28 24.01
C GLN A 77 -20.83 0.99 25.51
N GLY A 78 -21.92 0.40 26.03
CA GLY A 78 -21.97 -0.11 27.40
C GLY A 78 -21.01 -1.30 27.59
N ARG A 79 -20.53 -1.52 28.83
CA ARG A 79 -19.51 -2.52 29.17
C ARG A 79 -19.83 -3.93 28.62
N LYS A 80 -21.08 -4.39 28.80
CA LYS A 80 -21.52 -5.74 28.32
C LYS A 80 -21.43 -5.86 26.79
N THR A 81 -21.88 -4.82 26.05
CA THR A 81 -21.82 -4.77 24.59
C THR A 81 -20.39 -4.72 24.11
N ARG A 82 -19.53 -3.96 24.78
CA ARG A 82 -18.11 -3.82 24.47
C ARG A 82 -17.37 -5.15 24.58
N ILE A 83 -17.63 -5.92 25.64
CA ILE A 83 -17.06 -7.26 25.81
C ILE A 83 -17.56 -8.21 24.71
N LYS A 84 -18.87 -8.20 24.40
CA LYS A 84 -19.43 -9.04 23.33
C LYS A 84 -18.80 -8.71 21.96
N THR A 85 -18.62 -7.42 21.65
CA THR A 85 -17.98 -6.99 20.40
C THR A 85 -16.53 -7.49 20.31
N PHE A 86 -15.78 -7.41 21.40
CA PHE A 86 -14.41 -7.94 21.47
C PHE A 86 -14.40 -9.47 21.28
N LEU A 87 -15.29 -10.20 21.96
CA LEU A 87 -15.38 -11.65 21.79
C LEU A 87 -15.76 -12.03 20.35
N PHE A 88 -16.68 -11.32 19.70
CA PHE A 88 -17.01 -11.55 18.30
C PHE A 88 -15.81 -11.34 17.38
N PHE A 89 -14.98 -10.33 17.63
CA PHE A 89 -13.75 -10.12 16.89
C PHE A 89 -12.79 -11.29 17.06
N VAL A 90 -12.49 -11.68 18.30
CA VAL A 90 -11.57 -12.79 18.61
C VAL A 90 -12.07 -14.09 17.99
N ILE A 91 -13.32 -14.45 18.24
CA ILE A 91 -13.92 -15.70 17.73
C ILE A 91 -13.90 -15.72 16.20
N SER A 92 -14.29 -14.61 15.56
CA SER A 92 -14.28 -14.54 14.08
C SER A 92 -12.87 -14.66 13.51
N SER A 93 -11.86 -14.07 14.17
CA SER A 93 -10.46 -14.18 13.75
C SER A 93 -9.94 -15.61 13.90
N LEU A 94 -10.28 -16.29 15.01
CA LEU A 94 -9.93 -17.71 15.22
C LEU A 94 -10.62 -18.62 14.19
N PHE A 95 -11.89 -18.38 13.88
CA PHE A 95 -12.57 -19.16 12.84
C PHE A 95 -11.98 -18.89 11.45
N ALA A 96 -11.58 -17.66 11.13
CA ALA A 96 -10.92 -17.38 9.85
C ALA A 96 -9.60 -18.18 9.73
N GLY A 97 -8.77 -18.20 10.77
CA GLY A 97 -7.58 -19.04 10.82
C GLY A 97 -7.90 -20.55 10.76
N GLY A 98 -8.93 -20.99 11.48
CA GLY A 98 -9.37 -22.40 11.48
C GLY A 98 -9.86 -22.86 10.10
N PHE A 99 -10.67 -22.08 9.40
CA PHE A 99 -11.11 -22.40 8.02
C PHE A 99 -9.94 -22.41 7.03
N SER A 100 -8.90 -21.62 7.31
CA SER A 100 -7.71 -21.55 6.47
C SER A 100 -6.63 -22.56 6.87
N ALA A 101 -6.84 -23.36 7.91
CA ALA A 101 -5.86 -24.32 8.43
C ALA A 101 -5.44 -25.37 7.39
N ILE A 102 -6.33 -25.67 6.42
CA ILE A 102 -6.04 -26.58 5.32
C ILE A 102 -4.83 -26.13 4.49
N LEU A 103 -4.59 -24.83 4.35
CA LEU A 103 -3.41 -24.27 3.69
C LEU A 103 -2.32 -23.89 4.70
N LEU A 104 -2.68 -23.29 5.84
CA LEU A 104 -1.70 -22.82 6.81
C LEU A 104 -0.85 -23.93 7.42
N ILE A 105 -1.42 -25.12 7.65
CA ILE A 105 -0.67 -26.22 8.27
C ILE A 105 0.41 -26.78 7.34
N PRO A 106 0.10 -27.17 6.08
CA PRO A 106 1.14 -27.59 5.14
C PRO A 106 2.18 -26.51 4.89
N GLU A 107 1.77 -25.25 4.75
CA GLU A 107 2.66 -24.12 4.51
C GLU A 107 3.63 -23.92 5.68
N PHE A 108 3.15 -24.00 6.91
CA PHE A 108 3.99 -23.91 8.10
C PHE A 108 5.08 -25.00 8.11
N TYR A 109 4.71 -26.25 7.80
CA TYR A 109 5.71 -27.34 7.70
C TYR A 109 6.68 -27.14 6.54
N GLY A 110 6.23 -26.60 5.41
CA GLY A 110 7.08 -26.24 4.29
C GLY A 110 8.10 -25.14 4.63
N LEU A 111 7.64 -24.09 5.31
CA LEU A 111 8.51 -23.00 5.77
C LEU A 111 9.57 -23.47 6.77
N MET A 112 9.23 -24.37 7.68
CA MET A 112 10.21 -24.95 8.63
C MET A 112 11.34 -25.71 7.94
N GLN A 113 11.17 -26.17 6.69
CA GLN A 113 12.16 -26.89 5.91
C GLN A 113 12.89 -25.99 4.89
N SER A 114 12.59 -24.71 4.87
CA SER A 114 13.17 -23.73 3.94
C SER A 114 14.12 -22.77 4.67
N ALA A 115 14.87 -21.98 3.89
CA ALA A 115 15.72 -20.90 4.42
C ALA A 115 14.95 -19.89 5.28
N SER A 116 13.61 -19.81 5.12
CA SER A 116 12.74 -18.95 5.93
C SER A 116 12.52 -19.44 7.35
N ALA A 117 13.06 -20.60 7.74
CA ALA A 117 13.01 -21.08 9.14
C ALA A 117 13.97 -20.33 10.06
N GLU A 118 15.01 -19.70 9.52
CA GLU A 118 15.97 -18.93 10.30
C GLU A 118 15.42 -17.54 10.60
N ILE A 119 15.14 -17.26 11.87
CA ILE A 119 14.62 -15.97 12.32
C ILE A 119 15.77 -15.16 12.91
N GLU A 120 16.23 -14.15 12.20
CA GLU A 120 17.22 -13.18 12.68
C GLU A 120 16.53 -11.99 13.36
N ILE A 121 16.41 -12.06 14.68
CA ILE A 121 15.77 -10.97 15.46
C ILE A 121 16.72 -9.77 15.50
N PRO A 122 16.27 -8.56 15.09
CA PRO A 122 17.09 -7.37 15.16
C PRO A 122 17.43 -7.01 16.62
N THR A 123 18.69 -6.98 16.94
CA THR A 123 19.19 -6.69 18.30
C THR A 123 19.37 -5.20 18.57
N ILE A 124 19.47 -4.39 17.52
CA ILE A 124 19.66 -2.94 17.57
C ILE A 124 18.48 -2.26 16.89
N LEU A 125 17.90 -1.27 17.56
CA LEU A 125 16.89 -0.41 16.96
C LEU A 125 17.55 0.57 16.02
N SER A 126 17.23 0.48 14.73
CA SER A 126 17.71 1.39 13.68
C SER A 126 16.56 1.93 12.86
N GLN A 127 16.76 3.10 12.29
CA GLN A 127 15.84 3.70 11.32
C GLN A 127 16.49 3.73 9.94
N TYR A 128 15.69 3.50 8.90
CA TYR A 128 16.20 3.47 7.53
C TYR A 128 16.43 4.88 6.96
N TYR A 129 15.58 5.85 7.31
CA TYR A 129 15.60 7.23 6.77
C TYR A 129 14.94 8.22 7.73
N ALA A 130 15.10 9.52 7.46
CA ALA A 130 14.52 10.58 8.28
C ALA A 130 12.99 10.65 8.11
N PHE A 131 12.24 11.02 9.17
CA PHE A 131 10.77 11.07 9.13
C PHE A 131 10.22 12.03 8.07
N LEU A 132 10.89 13.14 7.78
CA LEU A 132 10.46 14.10 6.76
C LEU A 132 10.45 13.54 5.34
N GLU A 133 11.19 12.46 5.07
CA GLU A 133 11.23 11.80 3.78
C GLU A 133 9.93 11.08 3.40
N PHE A 134 9.02 10.89 4.36
CA PHE A 134 7.68 10.40 4.04
C PHE A 134 6.86 11.36 3.18
N VAL A 135 7.08 12.67 3.30
CA VAL A 135 6.29 13.66 2.55
C VAL A 135 6.51 13.52 1.05
N PRO A 136 7.77 13.48 0.55
CA PRO A 136 8.04 13.22 -0.86
C PRO A 136 7.48 11.91 -1.39
N ARG A 137 7.40 10.87 -0.56
CA ARG A 137 6.84 9.57 -0.99
C ARG A 137 5.36 9.59 -1.39
N HIS A 138 4.69 10.73 -1.19
CA HIS A 138 3.33 10.98 -1.67
C HIS A 138 3.29 11.89 -2.91
N PHE A 139 4.44 12.28 -3.48
CA PHE A 139 4.50 13.19 -4.62
C PHE A 139 4.06 12.51 -5.92
N PHE A 140 3.56 13.33 -6.83
CA PHE A 140 3.27 12.93 -8.18
C PHE A 140 4.57 12.68 -8.95
N ASN A 141 4.56 11.67 -9.82
CA ASN A 141 5.67 11.31 -10.70
C ASN A 141 6.98 10.93 -9.99
N LEU A 142 6.92 10.52 -8.72
CA LEU A 142 8.08 10.06 -8.00
C LEU A 142 8.46 8.64 -8.44
N GLU A 143 9.75 8.40 -8.65
CA GLU A 143 10.28 7.08 -8.98
C GLU A 143 9.92 6.04 -7.91
N LEU A 144 9.51 4.86 -8.38
CA LEU A 144 9.10 3.77 -7.51
C LEU A 144 10.30 3.09 -6.86
N SER A 145 10.22 2.89 -5.55
CA SER A 145 11.21 2.12 -4.80
C SER A 145 10.91 0.62 -4.94
N MET A 146 11.82 -0.11 -5.59
CA MET A 146 11.71 -1.56 -5.81
C MET A 146 12.78 -2.33 -5.02
N THR A 147 13.95 -1.74 -4.82
CA THR A 147 15.13 -2.36 -4.20
C THR A 147 15.66 -1.61 -2.97
N GLY A 148 15.17 -0.41 -2.72
CA GLY A 148 15.54 0.40 -1.55
C GLY A 148 14.62 0.16 -0.35
N ASP A 149 14.72 1.03 0.65
CA ASP A 149 13.96 0.92 1.91
C ASP A 149 12.69 1.79 1.92
N PHE A 150 12.44 2.58 0.88
CA PHE A 150 11.36 3.55 0.86
C PHE A 150 9.99 2.98 0.47
N PRO A 151 8.90 3.39 1.13
CA PRO A 151 7.55 2.99 0.78
C PRO A 151 7.02 3.73 -0.47
N ASN A 152 6.18 3.07 -1.24
CA ASN A 152 5.45 3.64 -2.37
C ASN A 152 4.07 4.13 -1.90
N LEU A 153 3.96 5.41 -1.46
CA LEU A 153 2.79 5.93 -0.73
C LEU A 153 1.87 6.81 -1.56
N TYR A 154 2.20 7.09 -2.82
CA TYR A 154 1.36 7.94 -3.67
C TYR A 154 -0.09 7.43 -3.74
N ALA A 155 -1.04 8.32 -3.51
CA ALA A 155 -2.48 8.03 -3.55
C ALA A 155 -3.30 9.19 -4.17
N GLY A 156 -2.61 10.04 -4.95
CA GLY A 156 -3.12 11.27 -5.53
C GLY A 156 -2.84 12.49 -4.65
N THR A 157 -2.54 13.63 -5.28
CA THR A 157 -2.16 14.86 -4.56
C THR A 157 -3.30 15.50 -3.77
N TRP A 158 -4.54 15.12 -4.05
CA TRP A 158 -5.74 15.55 -3.31
C TRP A 158 -5.68 15.21 -1.81
N ILE A 159 -4.90 14.19 -1.43
CA ILE A 159 -4.68 13.83 -0.01
C ILE A 159 -4.06 14.99 0.78
N PHE A 160 -3.16 15.77 0.18
CA PHE A 160 -2.52 16.92 0.81
C PHE A 160 -3.51 18.01 1.24
N LEU A 161 -4.64 18.11 0.55
CA LEU A 161 -5.72 19.04 0.93
C LEU A 161 -6.72 18.39 1.88
N LEU A 162 -7.17 17.18 1.60
CA LEU A 162 -8.27 16.56 2.32
C LEU A 162 -7.87 16.01 3.68
N LEU A 163 -6.64 15.53 3.85
CA LEU A 163 -6.17 15.08 5.15
C LEU A 163 -6.09 16.22 6.18
N PRO A 164 -5.48 17.39 5.89
CA PRO A 164 -5.57 18.55 6.78
C PRO A 164 -7.02 19.05 6.98
N ILE A 165 -7.88 19.00 5.96
CA ILE A 165 -9.31 19.32 6.12
C ILE A 165 -9.95 18.39 7.15
N TYR A 166 -9.67 17.09 7.13
CA TYR A 166 -10.13 16.14 8.14
C TYR A 166 -9.67 16.55 9.55
N PHE A 167 -8.37 16.78 9.73
CA PHE A 167 -7.80 17.10 11.05
C PHE A 167 -8.21 18.48 11.59
N CYS A 168 -8.45 19.45 10.72
CA CYS A 168 -8.88 20.79 11.10
C CYS A 168 -10.41 20.91 11.28
N ASN A 169 -11.20 19.89 10.96
CA ASN A 169 -12.66 19.95 11.05
C ASN A 169 -13.14 19.84 12.51
N SER A 170 -13.67 20.92 13.07
CA SER A 170 -14.17 20.98 14.45
C SER A 170 -15.39 20.09 14.72
N HIS A 171 -16.13 19.68 13.69
CA HIS A 171 -17.29 18.77 13.82
C HIS A 171 -16.88 17.30 14.00
N ILE A 172 -15.59 16.98 13.82
CA ILE A 172 -15.04 15.67 14.15
C ILE A 172 -14.49 15.74 15.59
N PRO A 173 -14.93 14.86 16.50
CA PRO A 173 -14.44 14.86 17.88
C PRO A 173 -12.92 14.86 17.95
N ILE A 174 -12.34 15.72 18.79
CA ILE A 174 -10.88 15.85 18.93
C ILE A 174 -10.22 14.51 19.28
N LYS A 175 -10.84 13.71 20.14
CA LYS A 175 -10.38 12.37 20.49
C LYS A 175 -10.23 11.49 19.25
N ARG A 176 -11.20 11.54 18.31
CA ARG A 176 -11.18 10.73 17.08
C ARG A 176 -10.05 11.18 16.16
N ARG A 177 -9.91 12.49 15.95
CA ARG A 177 -8.81 13.06 15.15
C ARG A 177 -7.45 12.68 15.73
N PHE A 178 -7.27 12.84 17.03
CA PHE A 178 -6.04 12.51 17.73
C PHE A 178 -5.67 11.02 17.61
N LEU A 179 -6.61 10.11 17.89
CA LEU A 179 -6.38 8.67 17.80
C LEU A 179 -6.08 8.22 16.35
N ASN A 180 -6.79 8.78 15.37
CA ASN A 180 -6.53 8.48 13.96
C ASN A 180 -5.18 9.04 13.50
N GLY A 181 -4.76 10.20 14.03
CA GLY A 181 -3.43 10.76 13.79
C GLY A 181 -2.32 9.89 14.36
N ILE A 182 -2.46 9.43 15.61
CA ILE A 182 -1.51 8.49 16.23
C ILE A 182 -1.41 7.21 15.39
N PHE A 183 -2.55 6.69 14.92
CA PHE A 183 -2.54 5.47 14.13
C PHE A 183 -1.88 5.66 12.76
N LEU A 184 -2.07 6.80 12.08
CA LEU A 184 -1.32 7.14 10.86
C LEU A 184 0.19 7.18 11.12
N VAL A 185 0.61 7.86 12.19
CA VAL A 185 2.03 7.93 12.57
C VAL A 185 2.57 6.54 12.90
N PHE A 186 1.82 5.72 13.62
CA PHE A 186 2.21 4.33 13.91
C PHE A 186 2.45 3.51 12.63
N LEU A 187 1.56 3.64 11.64
CA LEU A 187 1.74 2.97 10.34
C LEU A 187 2.97 3.47 9.58
N LEU A 188 3.24 4.79 9.62
CA LEU A 188 4.45 5.37 9.02
C LEU A 188 5.74 4.88 9.72
N LEU A 189 5.73 4.82 11.05
CA LEU A 189 6.87 4.26 11.81
C LEU A 189 7.12 2.79 11.46
N GLY A 190 6.07 2.05 11.07
CA GLY A 190 6.18 0.68 10.57
C GLY A 190 6.99 0.53 9.28
N PHE A 191 7.22 1.61 8.53
CA PHE A 191 8.07 1.63 7.34
C PHE A 191 9.50 2.09 7.65
N GLN A 192 9.69 2.82 8.73
CA GLN A 192 10.95 3.49 9.05
C GLN A 192 11.84 2.70 10.01
N TRP A 193 11.23 2.01 10.98
CA TRP A 193 11.94 1.34 12.05
C TRP A 193 12.08 -0.17 11.78
N ASN A 194 13.31 -0.67 11.77
CA ASN A 194 13.63 -2.05 11.46
C ASN A 194 12.84 -3.08 12.28
N ILE A 195 12.64 -2.85 13.58
CA ILE A 195 11.88 -3.78 14.44
C ILE A 195 10.40 -3.83 14.01
N LEU A 196 9.79 -2.69 13.68
CA LEU A 196 8.41 -2.65 13.22
C LEU A 196 8.28 -3.26 11.83
N ASP A 197 9.21 -2.98 10.93
CA ASP A 197 9.29 -3.59 9.60
C ASP A 197 9.38 -5.12 9.70
N PHE A 198 10.28 -5.63 10.54
CA PHE A 198 10.41 -7.06 10.84
C PHE A 198 9.09 -7.68 11.33
N ILE A 199 8.38 -7.02 12.25
CA ILE A 199 7.07 -7.50 12.75
C ILE A 199 6.03 -7.50 11.63
N TRP A 200 5.94 -6.43 10.84
CA TRP A 200 4.99 -6.33 9.73
C TRP A 200 5.21 -7.41 8.67
N HIS A 201 6.44 -7.82 8.44
CA HIS A 201 6.81 -8.86 7.47
C HIS A 201 6.81 -10.29 8.04
N GLY A 202 6.11 -10.51 9.17
CA GLY A 202 5.96 -11.85 9.76
C GLY A 202 7.24 -12.39 10.37
N PHE A 203 8.01 -11.51 11.02
CA PHE A 203 9.28 -11.82 11.70
C PHE A 203 10.42 -12.19 10.74
N HIS A 204 10.43 -11.58 9.55
CA HIS A 204 11.52 -11.65 8.57
C HIS A 204 11.78 -10.27 7.98
N PHE A 205 13.00 -10.04 7.46
CA PHE A 205 13.28 -8.87 6.63
C PHE A 205 12.99 -9.18 5.16
N PRO A 206 12.36 -8.26 4.41
CA PRO A 206 12.18 -8.43 2.99
C PRO A 206 13.52 -8.29 2.25
N ASN A 207 13.85 -9.24 1.36
CA ASN A 207 15.06 -9.17 0.55
C ASN A 207 15.00 -8.10 -0.55
N SER A 208 13.81 -7.67 -0.93
CA SER A 208 13.49 -6.64 -1.92
C SER A 208 12.02 -6.26 -1.78
N LEU A 209 11.52 -5.30 -2.56
CA LEU A 209 10.12 -4.86 -2.54
C LEU A 209 9.72 -4.37 -1.15
N PRO A 210 10.25 -3.22 -0.72
CA PRO A 210 10.13 -2.72 0.65
C PRO A 210 8.69 -2.32 1.00
N CYS A 211 8.39 -2.30 2.30
CA CYS A 211 7.15 -1.72 2.84
C CYS A 211 5.88 -2.29 2.19
N ARG A 212 5.83 -3.62 2.00
CA ARG A 212 4.70 -4.32 1.35
C ARG A 212 3.37 -4.02 2.02
N GLN A 213 3.35 -3.74 3.32
CA GLN A 213 2.19 -3.36 4.12
C GLN A 213 1.65 -1.95 3.82
N SER A 214 2.30 -1.16 2.96
CA SER A 214 1.91 0.23 2.71
C SER A 214 0.53 0.40 2.07
N PHE A 215 -0.02 -0.64 1.43
CA PHE A 215 -1.41 -0.62 0.95
C PHE A 215 -2.44 -0.42 2.09
N LEU A 216 -2.15 -0.90 3.29
CA LEU A 216 -3.00 -0.73 4.46
C LEU A 216 -2.98 0.72 4.97
N TYR A 217 -1.79 1.34 4.96
CA TYR A 217 -1.65 2.76 5.23
C TYR A 217 -2.44 3.60 4.22
N ILE A 218 -2.27 3.33 2.92
CA ILE A 218 -2.98 4.02 1.85
C ILE A 218 -4.50 3.86 2.01
N ALA A 219 -4.99 2.66 2.29
CA ALA A 219 -6.42 2.43 2.53
C ALA A 219 -6.96 3.26 3.70
N PHE A 220 -6.22 3.32 4.81
CA PHE A 220 -6.61 4.11 5.99
C PHE A 220 -6.50 5.61 5.72
N LEU A 221 -5.44 6.07 5.08
CA LEU A 221 -5.26 7.46 4.66
C LEU A 221 -6.44 7.94 3.80
N LEU A 222 -6.80 7.17 2.78
CA LEU A 222 -7.91 7.47 1.89
C LEU A 222 -9.25 7.48 2.63
N LEU A 223 -9.45 6.59 3.60
CA LEU A 223 -10.65 6.60 4.45
C LEU A 223 -10.81 7.93 5.18
N LEU A 224 -9.73 8.48 5.75
CA LEU A 224 -9.74 9.79 6.42
C LEU A 224 -9.98 10.94 5.44
N CYS A 225 -9.35 10.90 4.27
CA CYS A 225 -9.55 11.88 3.21
C CYS A 225 -11.00 11.91 2.72
N VAL A 226 -11.60 10.73 2.51
CA VAL A 226 -13.03 10.61 2.14
C VAL A 226 -13.93 11.15 3.26
N GLU A 227 -13.63 10.88 4.54
CA GLU A 227 -14.38 11.46 5.65
C GLU A 227 -14.26 12.99 5.65
N GLY A 228 -13.09 13.56 5.38
CA GLY A 228 -12.86 14.98 5.18
C GLY A 228 -13.68 15.56 4.02
N LEU A 229 -13.71 14.87 2.89
CA LEU A 229 -14.48 15.26 1.70
C LEU A 229 -15.99 15.24 1.96
N LEU A 230 -16.51 14.21 2.62
CA LEU A 230 -17.95 14.11 2.99
C LEU A 230 -18.37 15.25 3.92
N ARG A 231 -17.45 15.78 4.72
CA ARG A 231 -17.66 16.92 5.63
C ARG A 231 -17.25 18.27 5.04
N MET A 232 -16.97 18.33 3.75
CA MET A 232 -16.52 19.53 3.04
C MET A 232 -17.51 20.72 3.22
N SER A 233 -18.81 20.44 3.32
CA SER A 233 -19.83 21.47 3.59
C SER A 233 -19.58 22.24 4.90
N GLN A 234 -18.96 21.61 5.89
CA GLN A 234 -18.68 22.17 7.22
C GLN A 234 -17.35 22.96 7.26
N THR A 235 -16.53 22.90 6.20
CA THR A 235 -15.24 23.59 6.12
C THR A 235 -15.41 24.95 5.44
N SER A 236 -14.87 26.03 6.01
CA SER A 236 -14.94 27.36 5.41
C SER A 236 -13.93 27.55 4.27
N ILE A 237 -14.24 28.44 3.33
CA ILE A 237 -13.30 28.81 2.26
C ILE A 237 -11.99 29.35 2.85
N LYS A 238 -12.06 30.18 3.89
CA LYS A 238 -10.86 30.70 4.57
C LYS A 238 -9.96 29.59 5.11
N GLN A 239 -10.55 28.50 5.60
CA GLN A 239 -9.80 27.34 6.12
C GLN A 239 -9.13 26.57 4.98
N ILE A 240 -9.80 26.37 3.85
CA ILE A 240 -9.24 25.71 2.67
C ILE A 240 -8.05 26.51 2.13
N VAL A 241 -8.20 27.84 2.03
CA VAL A 241 -7.11 28.75 1.61
C VAL A 241 -5.92 28.68 2.57
N LYS A 242 -6.15 28.70 3.91
CA LYS A 242 -5.07 28.56 4.89
C LYS A 242 -4.33 27.25 4.76
N ILE A 243 -5.03 26.14 4.51
CA ILE A 243 -4.42 24.82 4.30
C ILE A 243 -3.55 24.87 3.04
N TYR A 244 -4.06 25.38 1.93
CA TYR A 244 -3.32 25.49 0.68
C TYR A 244 -2.05 26.34 0.83
N VAL A 245 -2.17 27.52 1.44
CA VAL A 245 -1.02 28.40 1.70
C VAL A 245 0.01 27.73 2.62
N GLY A 246 -0.45 27.04 3.66
CA GLY A 246 0.43 26.28 4.56
C GLY A 246 1.17 25.16 3.83
N LEU A 247 0.49 24.43 2.92
CA LEU A 247 1.10 23.39 2.08
C LEU A 247 2.14 23.98 1.12
N PHE A 248 1.84 25.12 0.51
CA PHE A 248 2.79 25.81 -0.35
C PHE A 248 4.11 26.10 0.38
N PHE A 249 4.03 26.72 1.57
CA PHE A 249 5.23 26.99 2.37
C PHE A 249 5.92 25.72 2.87
N LEU A 250 5.17 24.66 3.20
CA LEU A 250 5.74 23.37 3.58
C LEU A 250 6.56 22.78 2.44
N LEU A 251 6.01 22.73 1.23
CA LEU A 251 6.68 22.16 0.06
C LEU A 251 7.89 23.00 -0.36
N MET A 252 7.78 24.33 -0.30
CA MET A 252 8.92 25.22 -0.53
C MET A 252 10.00 25.05 0.55
N GLY A 253 9.62 24.83 1.79
CA GLY A 253 10.55 24.52 2.87
C GLY A 253 11.30 23.20 2.68
N ILE A 254 10.61 22.17 2.20
CA ILE A 254 11.23 20.87 1.86
C ILE A 254 12.23 21.05 0.72
N ASP A 255 11.86 21.76 -0.35
CA ASP A 255 12.76 22.10 -1.44
C ASP A 255 14.03 22.86 -0.98
N TRP A 256 13.83 23.82 -0.09
CA TRP A 256 14.95 24.59 0.48
C TRP A 256 15.89 23.74 1.33
N ILE A 257 15.32 22.85 2.17
CA ILE A 257 16.12 21.93 3.02
C ILE A 257 16.94 20.99 2.15
N GLN A 258 16.40 20.46 1.05
CA GLN A 258 17.12 19.60 0.13
C GLN A 258 18.34 20.26 -0.52
N LYS A 259 18.23 21.56 -0.84
CA LYS A 259 19.38 22.31 -1.38
C LYS A 259 20.53 22.47 -0.39
N ILE A 260 20.22 22.44 0.91
CA ILE A 260 21.21 22.56 1.99
C ILE A 260 21.79 21.19 2.38
N VAL A 261 20.93 20.16 2.41
CA VAL A 261 21.29 18.79 2.77
C VAL A 261 20.95 17.92 1.56
N PRO A 262 21.87 17.74 0.62
CA PRO A 262 21.64 16.91 -0.55
C PRO A 262 21.24 15.49 -0.13
N GLN A 263 20.04 15.08 -0.49
CA GLN A 263 19.56 13.74 -0.32
C GLN A 263 19.17 13.21 -1.71
N GLU A 264 19.48 11.94 -1.99
CA GLU A 264 19.18 11.33 -3.30
C GLU A 264 17.67 11.02 -3.51
N ALA A 265 16.81 11.43 -2.57
CA ALA A 265 15.45 10.90 -2.45
C ALA A 265 14.45 11.39 -3.51
N PHE A 266 14.62 12.56 -4.12
CA PHE A 266 13.73 13.10 -5.16
C PHE A 266 14.32 14.32 -5.88
N GLN A 267 13.79 14.65 -7.06
CA GLN A 267 14.21 15.79 -7.87
C GLN A 267 13.29 16.99 -7.66
N PHE A 268 13.80 18.19 -7.90
CA PHE A 268 13.05 19.44 -7.79
C PHE A 268 11.81 19.49 -8.69
N GLN A 269 11.84 18.84 -9.85
CA GLN A 269 10.75 18.80 -10.80
C GLN A 269 9.49 18.18 -10.18
N GLU A 270 9.60 17.13 -9.40
CA GLU A 270 8.47 16.42 -8.78
C GLU A 270 7.71 17.29 -7.77
N ILE A 271 8.40 18.22 -7.09
CA ILE A 271 7.74 19.19 -6.20
C ILE A 271 6.82 20.12 -6.98
N TRP A 272 7.28 20.64 -8.11
CA TRP A 272 6.49 21.57 -8.91
C TRP A 272 5.32 20.88 -9.62
N GLU A 273 5.51 19.68 -10.13
CA GLU A 273 4.44 18.87 -10.71
C GLU A 273 3.36 18.54 -9.64
N THR A 274 3.80 18.12 -8.45
CA THR A 274 2.92 17.90 -7.31
C THR A 274 2.18 19.17 -6.93
N MET A 275 2.86 20.32 -6.88
CA MET A 275 2.27 21.60 -6.53
C MET A 275 1.25 22.06 -7.57
N LEU A 276 1.49 21.81 -8.85
CA LEU A 276 0.54 22.07 -9.92
C LEU A 276 -0.74 21.23 -9.75
N CYS A 277 -0.60 19.93 -9.50
CA CYS A 277 -1.73 19.05 -9.25
C CYS A 277 -2.53 19.50 -8.01
N ILE A 278 -1.85 19.81 -6.88
CA ILE A 278 -2.50 20.35 -5.67
C ILE A 278 -3.27 21.64 -6.00
N THR A 279 -2.69 22.53 -6.84
CA THR A 279 -3.33 23.80 -7.21
C THR A 279 -4.61 23.57 -8.02
N ILE A 280 -4.59 22.63 -8.95
CA ILE A 280 -5.80 22.22 -9.71
C ILE A 280 -6.88 21.70 -8.77
N MET A 281 -6.51 20.78 -7.85
CA MET A 281 -7.46 20.24 -6.88
C MET A 281 -8.01 21.32 -5.93
N PHE A 282 -7.16 22.24 -5.49
CA PHE A 282 -7.56 23.40 -4.70
C PHE A 282 -8.59 24.25 -5.43
N GLY A 283 -8.34 24.56 -6.73
CA GLY A 283 -9.29 25.27 -7.58
C GLY A 283 -10.66 24.59 -7.68
N CYS A 284 -10.67 23.26 -7.88
CA CYS A 284 -11.88 22.46 -7.91
C CYS A 284 -12.65 22.53 -6.58
N LEU A 285 -11.96 22.40 -5.43
CA LEU A 285 -12.59 22.48 -4.11
C LEU A 285 -13.13 23.87 -3.79
N LEU A 286 -12.43 24.94 -4.19
CA LEU A 286 -12.91 26.32 -4.07
C LEU A 286 -14.14 26.57 -4.91
N ALA A 287 -14.12 26.15 -6.19
CA ALA A 287 -15.26 26.28 -7.08
C ALA A 287 -16.48 25.53 -6.52
N TRP A 288 -16.30 24.30 -6.07
CA TRP A 288 -17.36 23.52 -5.41
C TRP A 288 -17.99 24.25 -4.22
N LYS A 289 -17.18 24.92 -3.41
CA LYS A 289 -17.69 25.71 -2.26
C LYS A 289 -18.33 27.04 -2.69
N ARG A 290 -17.83 27.69 -3.74
CA ARG A 290 -18.27 29.01 -4.17
C ARG A 290 -19.57 28.97 -4.98
N TYR A 291 -19.77 27.90 -5.77
CA TYR A 291 -20.88 27.76 -6.70
C TYR A 291 -21.76 26.55 -6.36
N PRO A 292 -22.63 26.66 -5.33
CA PRO A 292 -23.46 25.55 -4.87
C PRO A 292 -24.45 25.04 -5.91
N ASP A 293 -24.90 25.89 -6.83
CA ASP A 293 -25.84 25.53 -7.92
C ASP A 293 -25.20 24.55 -8.91
N TYR A 294 -23.88 24.59 -9.09
CA TYR A 294 -23.12 23.71 -9.96
C TYR A 294 -22.46 22.53 -9.22
N LYS A 295 -22.86 22.29 -7.97
CA LYS A 295 -22.22 21.32 -7.10
C LYS A 295 -22.00 19.94 -7.73
N LYS A 296 -22.99 19.37 -8.41
CA LYS A 296 -22.87 18.03 -9.03
C LYS A 296 -21.81 18.02 -10.15
N ILE A 297 -21.81 19.05 -11.00
CA ILE A 297 -20.86 19.17 -12.12
C ILE A 297 -19.45 19.32 -11.55
N LEU A 298 -19.25 20.15 -10.51
CA LEU A 298 -17.96 20.38 -9.89
C LEU A 298 -17.45 19.15 -9.11
N GLN A 299 -18.34 18.34 -8.56
CA GLN A 299 -17.98 17.04 -7.99
C GLN A 299 -17.49 16.06 -9.06
N ILE A 300 -18.19 15.99 -10.20
CA ILE A 300 -17.77 15.16 -11.34
C ILE A 300 -16.41 15.65 -11.87
N LEU A 301 -16.24 16.95 -12.04
CA LEU A 301 -14.97 17.54 -12.47
C LEU A 301 -13.82 17.18 -11.51
N PHE A 302 -14.05 17.28 -10.19
CA PHE A 302 -13.06 16.88 -9.20
C PHE A 302 -12.67 15.39 -9.35
N VAL A 303 -13.65 14.49 -9.51
CA VAL A 303 -13.39 13.06 -9.72
C VAL A 303 -12.61 12.82 -11.01
N VAL A 304 -12.96 13.53 -12.10
CA VAL A 304 -12.24 13.44 -13.39
C VAL A 304 -10.79 13.90 -13.23
N CYS A 305 -10.56 15.04 -12.58
CA CYS A 305 -9.20 15.53 -12.32
C CYS A 305 -8.37 14.52 -11.49
N VAL A 306 -8.95 13.97 -10.42
CA VAL A 306 -8.30 12.93 -9.61
C VAL A 306 -7.98 11.69 -10.45
N SER A 307 -8.92 11.24 -11.29
CA SER A 307 -8.72 10.06 -12.14
C SER A 307 -7.62 10.28 -13.18
N LEU A 308 -7.61 11.44 -13.82
CA LEU A 308 -6.59 11.81 -14.82
C LEU A 308 -5.20 11.88 -14.15
N GLU A 309 -5.10 12.52 -12.99
CA GLU A 309 -3.85 12.59 -12.22
C GLU A 309 -3.32 11.18 -11.90
N LEU A 310 -4.17 10.32 -11.32
CA LEU A 310 -3.78 8.97 -10.93
C LEU A 310 -3.38 8.10 -12.14
N MET A 311 -4.11 8.20 -13.25
CA MET A 311 -3.78 7.50 -14.49
C MET A 311 -2.46 7.99 -15.08
N THR A 312 -2.25 9.31 -15.11
CA THR A 312 -0.99 9.89 -15.62
C THR A 312 0.18 9.44 -14.75
N ASN A 313 0.05 9.47 -13.44
CA ASN A 313 1.09 8.97 -12.55
C ASN A 313 1.41 7.50 -12.81
N LEU A 314 0.38 6.65 -12.97
CA LEU A 314 0.57 5.23 -13.25
C LEU A 314 1.32 5.02 -14.57
N VAL A 315 0.98 5.78 -15.62
CA VAL A 315 1.65 5.70 -16.93
C VAL A 315 3.11 6.13 -16.81
N LEU A 316 3.39 7.21 -16.08
CA LEU A 316 4.74 7.74 -15.94
C LEU A 316 5.66 6.85 -15.09
N THR A 317 5.11 6.23 -14.04
CA THR A 317 5.93 5.55 -13.04
C THR A 317 5.97 4.02 -13.15
N SER A 318 4.94 3.35 -13.70
CA SER A 318 4.84 1.89 -13.62
C SER A 318 4.90 1.14 -14.95
N LEU A 319 4.79 1.82 -16.09
CA LEU A 319 4.67 1.16 -17.40
C LEU A 319 5.99 0.95 -18.13
N ASN A 320 7.10 0.74 -17.43
CA ASN A 320 8.33 0.27 -18.04
C ASN A 320 8.17 -1.20 -18.47
N THR A 321 7.51 -1.41 -19.60
CA THR A 321 7.38 -2.72 -20.24
C THR A 321 8.37 -2.81 -21.39
N TRP A 322 8.83 -4.02 -21.63
CA TRP A 322 9.63 -4.32 -22.82
C TRP A 322 8.78 -4.15 -24.07
N ASP A 323 9.43 -3.70 -25.18
CA ASP A 323 8.76 -3.71 -26.48
C ASP A 323 8.41 -5.18 -26.82
N ARG A 324 7.14 -5.40 -27.13
CA ARG A 324 6.63 -6.74 -27.45
C ARG A 324 7.38 -7.38 -28.64
N LYS A 325 7.81 -6.58 -29.60
CA LYS A 325 8.56 -7.06 -30.76
C LYS A 325 9.95 -7.58 -30.37
N ASP A 326 10.65 -6.85 -29.51
CA ASP A 326 11.97 -7.24 -29.05
C ASP A 326 11.89 -8.47 -28.14
N TYR A 327 10.85 -8.53 -27.28
CA TYR A 327 10.58 -9.72 -26.47
C TYR A 327 10.31 -10.94 -27.35
N THR A 328 9.37 -10.84 -28.33
CA THR A 328 9.01 -11.96 -29.22
C THR A 328 10.19 -12.42 -30.08
N LYS A 329 11.02 -11.48 -30.56
CA LYS A 329 12.21 -11.82 -31.34
C LYS A 329 13.24 -12.59 -30.52
N ALA A 330 13.49 -12.17 -29.28
CA ALA A 330 14.39 -12.87 -28.38
C ALA A 330 13.85 -14.25 -28.00
N ASP A 331 12.55 -14.37 -27.78
CA ASP A 331 11.82 -15.58 -27.45
C ASP A 331 11.94 -16.61 -28.58
N GLN A 332 11.60 -16.24 -29.82
CA GLN A 332 11.73 -17.09 -31.02
C GLN A 332 13.16 -17.56 -31.28
N ALA A 333 14.14 -16.68 -31.11
CA ALA A 333 15.54 -17.04 -31.26
C ALA A 333 15.96 -18.11 -30.24
N TYR A 334 15.45 -18.01 -29.01
CA TYR A 334 15.76 -18.97 -27.96
C TYR A 334 15.07 -20.32 -28.18
N GLU A 335 13.79 -20.35 -28.58
CA GLU A 335 13.06 -21.57 -28.97
C GLU A 335 13.80 -22.29 -30.10
N THR A 336 14.24 -21.55 -31.12
CA THR A 336 15.01 -22.15 -32.25
C THR A 336 16.30 -22.81 -31.79
N LEU A 337 16.99 -22.23 -30.78
CA LEU A 337 18.19 -22.85 -30.22
C LEU A 337 17.87 -24.11 -29.40
N LEU A 338 16.77 -24.13 -28.69
CA LEU A 338 16.33 -25.29 -27.91
C LEU A 338 15.92 -26.46 -28.84
N ASP A 339 15.26 -26.18 -29.96
CA ASP A 339 14.86 -27.20 -30.96
C ASP A 339 16.05 -27.86 -31.64
N GLN A 340 17.22 -27.21 -31.67
CA GLN A 340 18.46 -27.77 -32.25
C GLN A 340 19.21 -28.70 -31.28
N ARG A 341 18.69 -28.97 -30.09
CA ARG A 341 19.33 -29.87 -29.12
C ARG A 341 19.33 -31.30 -29.61
N GLU A 342 20.49 -31.95 -29.62
CA GLU A 342 20.64 -33.35 -30.00
C GLU A 342 19.95 -34.32 -29.02
N ASN A 343 19.89 -33.96 -27.72
CA ASN A 343 19.26 -34.77 -26.69
C ASN A 343 18.23 -33.90 -25.89
N PRO A 344 16.93 -34.12 -26.08
CA PRO A 344 15.88 -33.35 -25.39
C PRO A 344 15.84 -33.61 -23.87
N TYR A 345 16.41 -34.71 -23.38
CA TYR A 345 16.48 -35.06 -21.96
C TYR A 345 17.76 -34.57 -21.27
N ALA A 346 18.65 -33.89 -22.01
CA ALA A 346 19.84 -33.32 -21.42
C ALA A 346 19.48 -32.09 -20.60
N ARG A 347 19.98 -32.01 -19.36
CA ARG A 347 19.87 -30.79 -18.55
C ARG A 347 20.57 -29.63 -19.23
N THR A 348 19.84 -28.56 -19.47
CA THR A 348 20.31 -27.39 -20.20
C THR A 348 20.38 -26.20 -19.28
N GLU A 349 21.45 -25.44 -19.34
CA GLU A 349 21.64 -24.21 -18.56
C GLU A 349 21.88 -23.03 -19.49
N LYS A 350 21.05 -22.01 -19.38
CA LYS A 350 21.24 -20.73 -20.08
C LYS A 350 22.11 -19.83 -19.23
N ARG A 351 23.32 -19.55 -19.66
CA ARG A 351 24.22 -18.59 -19.04
C ARG A 351 24.11 -17.24 -19.74
N MET A 352 23.29 -16.37 -19.19
CA MET A 352 23.21 -14.96 -19.59
C MET A 352 23.23 -14.10 -18.34
N GLU A 353 23.72 -12.88 -18.43
CA GLU A 353 23.68 -11.89 -17.37
C GLU A 353 22.26 -11.36 -17.12
N ASP A 354 21.29 -11.77 -17.92
CA ASP A 354 19.90 -11.31 -17.85
C ASP A 354 19.10 -12.16 -16.84
N TYR A 355 18.28 -11.49 -16.01
CA TYR A 355 17.42 -12.06 -14.96
C TYR A 355 16.39 -13.10 -15.46
N ARG A 356 16.20 -13.24 -16.75
CA ARG A 356 15.21 -14.15 -17.38
C ARG A 356 15.57 -15.64 -17.32
N THR A 357 16.70 -16.00 -16.76
CA THR A 357 17.18 -17.39 -16.80
C THR A 357 16.56 -18.28 -15.72
N LYS A 358 15.95 -17.72 -14.68
CA LYS A 358 15.62 -18.49 -13.47
C LYS A 358 14.41 -19.42 -13.58
N ASN A 359 13.51 -19.20 -14.55
CA ASN A 359 12.33 -20.04 -14.79
C ASN A 359 12.21 -20.48 -16.25
N ASP A 360 13.25 -20.31 -17.03
CA ASP A 360 13.24 -20.64 -18.46
C ASP A 360 12.92 -22.11 -18.73
N GLY A 361 13.39 -23.04 -17.87
CA GLY A 361 13.06 -24.46 -18.00
C GLY A 361 11.55 -24.72 -17.95
N ALA A 362 10.84 -24.04 -17.08
CA ALA A 362 9.38 -24.16 -16.98
C ALA A 362 8.65 -23.43 -18.12
N TRP A 363 9.23 -22.33 -18.62
CA TRP A 363 8.62 -21.54 -19.70
C TRP A 363 8.77 -22.20 -21.09
N TYR A 364 9.93 -22.81 -21.34
CA TYR A 364 10.27 -23.39 -22.62
C TYR A 364 10.29 -24.93 -22.60
N ASP A 365 9.73 -25.55 -21.59
CA ASP A 365 9.59 -27.02 -21.44
C ASP A 365 10.91 -27.79 -21.63
N TYR A 366 11.91 -27.47 -20.80
CA TYR A 366 13.16 -28.21 -20.79
C TYR A 366 13.71 -28.45 -19.37
N ASP A 367 14.47 -29.51 -19.19
CA ASP A 367 15.14 -29.81 -17.93
C ASP A 367 16.25 -28.80 -17.64
N SER A 368 16.02 -27.86 -16.76
CA SER A 368 17.02 -26.87 -16.36
C SER A 368 17.72 -27.24 -15.05
N VAL A 369 18.92 -26.70 -14.88
CA VAL A 369 19.67 -26.79 -13.61
C VAL A 369 19.27 -25.65 -12.66
N SER A 370 18.97 -24.49 -13.21
CA SER A 370 18.56 -23.32 -12.46
C SER A 370 17.05 -23.19 -12.39
N THR A 371 16.53 -23.08 -11.18
CA THR A 371 15.13 -22.70 -10.91
C THR A 371 15.11 -21.54 -9.92
N PHE A 372 14.12 -20.68 -10.04
CA PHE A 372 13.86 -19.65 -9.02
C PHE A 372 12.79 -20.13 -8.04
N SER A 373 13.15 -20.19 -6.78
CA SER A 373 12.19 -20.30 -5.70
C SER A 373 12.60 -19.37 -4.56
N SER A 374 11.69 -18.55 -4.08
CA SER A 374 11.94 -17.71 -2.91
C SER A 374 12.06 -18.52 -1.61
N ALA A 375 11.72 -19.80 -1.65
CA ALA A 375 11.78 -20.73 -0.53
C ALA A 375 12.90 -21.78 -0.62
N SER A 376 13.66 -21.82 -1.72
CA SER A 376 14.82 -22.74 -1.86
C SER A 376 16.06 -22.15 -1.18
N ASN A 377 16.81 -23.01 -0.52
CA ASN A 377 18.15 -22.71 0.01
C ASN A 377 19.16 -22.53 -1.12
#